data_37e62557ecfdd74053534d4fe313bb1e
#
_entry.id   37e62557ecfdd74053534d4fe313bb1e
#
_cell.length_a   1.000
_cell.length_b   1.000
_cell.length_c   1.000
_cell.angle_alpha   90.00
_cell.angle_beta   90.00
_cell.angle_gamma   90.00
#
_symmetry.space_group_name_H-M   'P 1'
#
loop_
_entity.id
_entity.type
_entity.pdbx_description
1 polymer ?
#
loop_
_entity_poly.entity_id
_entity_poly.type
_entity_poly.pdbx_seq_one_letter_code
_entity_poly.pdbx_strand_id
1 'polypeptide(L)'
;MMRISRTPDPYVYPALTALRASGKFILGALSNTVAFPPGIRDDHGVLFGSELLHPPNAPYANDGTVIADRFDVFISSAHIGLRKPDPKIYELAVRELDAEARRQGLGGVNVGDVLFLDDIGANLKSAKSVGMRTLKVDLGKTEAAVRELEELTGVKLLEGVQDRARL
;
A
#
# COMPACT_ATOMS: atom_id res chain seq x y z
N MET A 1 6.39 -5.86 -19.24
CA MET A 1 6.49 -6.03 -17.75
C MET A 1 6.20 -4.72 -17.01
N MET A 2 6.88 -3.62 -17.28
CA MET A 2 6.69 -2.32 -16.58
C MET A 2 5.26 -1.74 -16.62
N ARG A 3 4.53 -1.91 -17.72
CA ARG A 3 3.15 -1.43 -17.80
C ARG A 3 2.23 -2.14 -16.79
N ILE A 4 2.38 -3.46 -16.66
CA ILE A 4 1.56 -4.26 -15.72
C ILE A 4 1.88 -3.90 -14.27
N SER A 5 3.16 -3.72 -13.93
CA SER A 5 3.58 -3.35 -12.56
C SER A 5 3.16 -1.94 -12.13
N ARG A 6 2.76 -1.09 -13.06
CA ARG A 6 2.28 0.28 -12.82
C ARG A 6 0.76 0.38 -12.84
N THR A 7 0.06 -0.68 -13.22
CA THR A 7 -1.41 -0.70 -13.20
C THR A 7 -1.89 -0.98 -11.78
N PRO A 8 -2.72 -0.11 -11.20
CA PRO A 8 -3.28 -0.35 -9.87
C PRO A 8 -4.11 -1.64 -9.82
N ASP A 9 -3.99 -2.36 -8.71
CA ASP A 9 -4.85 -3.49 -8.45
C ASP A 9 -6.32 -3.05 -8.31
N PRO A 10 -7.27 -3.73 -8.96
CA PRO A 10 -8.66 -3.29 -9.04
C PRO A 10 -9.42 -3.34 -7.70
N TYR A 11 -8.91 -4.06 -6.70
CA TYR A 11 -9.50 -4.16 -5.37
C TYR A 11 -8.73 -3.32 -4.34
N VAL A 12 -7.41 -3.40 -4.35
CA VAL A 12 -6.55 -2.72 -3.35
C VAL A 12 -6.60 -1.20 -3.53
N TYR A 13 -6.58 -0.70 -4.77
CA TYR A 13 -6.56 0.74 -4.99
C TYR A 13 -7.85 1.44 -4.55
N PRO A 14 -9.06 0.95 -4.89
CA PRO A 14 -10.31 1.48 -4.33
C PRO A 14 -10.39 1.36 -2.81
N ALA A 15 -9.93 0.24 -2.24
CA ALA A 15 -9.91 0.04 -0.80
C ALA A 15 -9.02 1.09 -0.08
N LEU A 16 -7.84 1.38 -0.63
CA LEU A 16 -6.95 2.42 -0.12
C LEU A 16 -7.62 3.80 -0.17
N THR A 17 -8.34 4.10 -1.25
CA THR A 17 -9.09 5.35 -1.40
C THR A 17 -10.22 5.45 -0.36
N ALA A 18 -10.97 4.37 -0.13
CA ALA A 18 -12.05 4.32 0.85
C ALA A 18 -11.53 4.45 2.29
N LEU A 19 -10.44 3.77 2.63
CA LEU A 19 -9.80 3.90 3.95
C LEU A 19 -9.35 5.33 4.20
N ARG A 20 -8.71 5.97 3.22
CA ARG A 20 -8.29 7.37 3.31
C ARG A 20 -9.50 8.31 3.51
N ALA A 21 -10.54 8.13 2.72
CA ALA A 21 -11.77 8.93 2.81
C ALA A 21 -12.49 8.77 4.16
N SER A 22 -12.33 7.63 4.84
CA SER A 22 -12.92 7.40 6.16
C SER A 22 -12.35 8.32 7.25
N GLY A 23 -11.12 8.80 7.09
CA GLY A 23 -10.40 9.62 8.07
C GLY A 23 -10.11 8.93 9.41
N LYS A 24 -10.28 7.61 9.48
CA LYS A 24 -10.13 6.83 10.72
C LYS A 24 -8.74 6.22 10.91
N PHE A 25 -7.94 6.17 9.85
CA PHE A 25 -6.67 5.45 9.83
C PHE A 25 -5.55 6.33 9.26
N ILE A 26 -4.34 6.11 9.75
CA ILE A 26 -3.12 6.58 9.10
C ILE A 26 -2.66 5.51 8.12
N LEU A 27 -2.45 5.89 6.89
CA LEU A 27 -2.06 4.97 5.83
C LEU A 27 -0.57 5.09 5.55
N GLY A 28 0.16 3.99 5.75
CA GLY A 28 1.59 3.93 5.49
C GLY A 28 1.94 2.98 4.35
N ALA A 29 2.85 3.39 3.48
CA ALA A 29 3.51 2.51 2.54
C ALA A 29 4.92 2.17 3.04
N LEU A 30 5.25 0.87 3.04
CA LEU A 30 6.57 0.35 3.37
C LEU A 30 7.06 -0.52 2.21
N SER A 31 7.88 0.05 1.33
CA SER A 31 8.24 -0.55 0.05
C SER A 31 9.73 -0.87 -0.07
N ASN A 32 10.04 -2.10 -0.51
CA ASN A 32 11.37 -2.45 -0.99
C ASN A 32 11.50 -1.96 -2.44
N THR A 33 12.04 -0.79 -2.62
CA THR A 33 12.21 -0.16 -3.93
C THR A 33 13.66 -0.19 -4.39
N VAL A 34 13.82 -0.06 -5.70
CA VAL A 34 15.12 0.16 -6.35
C VAL A 34 15.06 1.53 -7.02
N ALA A 35 16.08 2.35 -6.80
CA ALA A 35 16.21 3.59 -7.55
C ALA A 35 16.69 3.27 -8.97
N PHE A 36 15.92 3.68 -9.97
CA PHE A 36 16.33 3.57 -11.37
C PHE A 36 16.95 4.88 -11.83
N PRO A 37 18.07 4.83 -12.56
CA PRO A 37 18.60 6.02 -13.21
C PRO A 37 17.56 6.63 -14.18
N PRO A 38 17.52 7.95 -14.33
CA PRO A 38 16.60 8.61 -15.27
C PRO A 38 16.81 8.13 -16.71
N GLY A 39 15.72 8.00 -17.48
CA GLY A 39 15.77 7.73 -18.91
C GLY A 39 15.86 6.25 -19.30
N ILE A 40 15.92 5.31 -18.35
CA ILE A 40 15.87 3.88 -18.67
C ILE A 40 14.48 3.50 -19.19
N ARG A 41 14.46 2.71 -20.28
CA ARG A 41 13.25 2.17 -20.91
C ARG A 41 13.27 0.64 -20.86
N ASP A 42 12.07 0.04 -20.81
CA ASP A 42 11.93 -1.41 -20.97
C ASP A 42 11.99 -1.83 -22.46
N ASP A 43 11.91 -3.14 -22.72
CA ASP A 43 11.96 -3.72 -24.06
C ASP A 43 10.83 -3.24 -24.99
N HIS A 44 9.80 -2.60 -24.43
CA HIS A 44 8.69 -1.99 -25.17
C HIS A 44 8.83 -0.46 -25.30
N GLY A 45 9.98 0.10 -24.93
CA GLY A 45 10.25 1.53 -24.99
C GLY A 45 9.56 2.37 -23.90
N VAL A 46 8.94 1.74 -22.90
CA VAL A 46 8.27 2.43 -21.78
C VAL A 46 9.32 2.83 -20.75
N LEU A 47 9.31 4.10 -20.34
CA LEU A 47 10.18 4.61 -19.28
C LEU A 47 9.94 3.87 -17.97
N PHE A 48 11.01 3.50 -17.28
CA PHE A 48 10.96 3.10 -15.90
C PHE A 48 10.56 4.31 -15.05
N GLY A 49 9.45 4.20 -14.36
CA GLY A 49 8.90 5.27 -13.54
C GLY A 49 7.95 4.72 -12.48
N SER A 50 7.65 5.54 -11.51
CA SER A 50 6.75 5.21 -10.39
C SER A 50 5.31 5.68 -10.60
N GLU A 51 5.02 6.35 -11.73
CA GLU A 51 3.68 6.85 -12.01
C GLU A 51 2.72 5.70 -12.32
N LEU A 52 1.53 5.75 -11.74
CA LEU A 52 0.48 4.79 -11.99
C LEU A 52 -0.08 4.93 -13.41
N LEU A 53 -0.46 3.82 -14.00
CA LEU A 53 -1.16 3.75 -15.28
C LEU A 53 -2.60 3.29 -15.03
N HIS A 54 -3.49 4.25 -14.85
CA HIS A 54 -4.90 3.95 -14.59
C HIS A 54 -5.58 3.38 -15.84
N PRO A 55 -6.35 2.27 -15.71
CA PRO A 55 -7.17 1.78 -16.81
C PRO A 55 -8.22 2.84 -17.19
N PRO A 56 -8.44 3.11 -18.50
CA PRO A 56 -9.30 4.20 -18.95
C PRO A 56 -10.77 4.06 -18.53
N ASN A 57 -11.21 2.84 -18.26
CA ASN A 57 -12.59 2.55 -17.83
C ASN A 57 -12.71 2.32 -16.30
N ALA A 58 -11.64 2.53 -15.54
CA ALA A 58 -11.70 2.40 -14.08
C ALA A 58 -12.39 3.62 -13.46
N PRO A 59 -13.07 3.45 -12.31
CA PRO A 59 -13.66 4.58 -11.57
C PRO A 59 -12.64 5.65 -11.18
N TYR A 60 -11.37 5.25 -11.07
CA TYR A 60 -10.22 6.07 -10.70
C TYR A 60 -9.33 6.45 -11.90
N ALA A 61 -9.86 6.38 -13.15
CA ALA A 61 -9.10 6.68 -14.36
C ALA A 61 -8.50 8.10 -14.38
N ASN A 62 -9.16 9.03 -13.73
CA ASN A 62 -8.74 10.44 -13.65
C ASN A 62 -7.99 10.80 -12.36
N ASP A 63 -7.66 9.81 -11.53
CA ASP A 63 -6.90 10.04 -10.31
C ASP A 63 -5.45 10.43 -10.60
N GLY A 64 -4.81 11.08 -9.62
CA GLY A 64 -3.38 11.39 -9.69
C GLY A 64 -2.52 10.13 -9.85
N THR A 65 -1.44 10.23 -10.59
CA THR A 65 -0.56 9.10 -10.95
C THR A 65 0.56 8.85 -9.95
N VAL A 66 0.74 9.71 -8.95
CA VAL A 66 1.78 9.56 -7.92
C VAL A 66 1.26 8.67 -6.80
N ILE A 67 1.78 7.45 -6.70
CA ILE A 67 1.34 6.49 -5.67
C ILE A 67 1.60 6.98 -4.25
N ALA A 68 2.67 7.72 -4.03
CA ALA A 68 3.01 8.26 -2.71
C ALA A 68 1.91 9.18 -2.15
N ASP A 69 1.18 9.90 -3.00
CA ASP A 69 0.10 10.81 -2.60
C ASP A 69 -1.11 10.09 -2.01
N ARG A 70 -1.15 8.75 -2.12
CA ARG A 70 -2.20 7.92 -1.54
C ARG A 70 -1.95 7.54 -0.08
N PHE A 71 -0.77 7.86 0.45
CA PHE A 71 -0.34 7.50 1.80
C PHE A 71 -0.01 8.75 2.62
N ASP A 72 -0.22 8.65 3.93
CA ASP A 72 0.18 9.69 4.88
C ASP A 72 1.68 9.57 5.19
N VAL A 73 2.20 8.33 5.18
CA VAL A 73 3.62 8.01 5.37
C VAL A 73 4.10 7.13 4.21
N PHE A 74 5.20 7.49 3.56
CA PHE A 74 5.77 6.70 2.47
C PHE A 74 7.26 6.41 2.73
N ILE A 75 7.56 5.15 3.05
CA ILE A 75 8.90 4.67 3.38
C ILE A 75 9.41 3.79 2.23
N SER A 76 10.45 4.27 1.56
CA SER A 76 11.12 3.60 0.45
C SER A 76 12.52 3.16 0.85
N SER A 77 12.83 1.86 0.73
CA SER A 77 14.14 1.31 1.09
C SER A 77 15.29 1.95 0.31
N ALA A 78 15.05 2.42 -0.90
CA ALA A 78 16.05 3.07 -1.74
C ALA A 78 16.59 4.38 -1.13
N HIS A 79 15.84 5.03 -0.23
CA HIS A 79 16.21 6.32 0.35
C HIS A 79 16.75 6.21 1.78
N ILE A 80 16.43 5.14 2.51
CA ILE A 80 16.71 5.04 3.95
C ILE A 80 17.78 4.00 4.30
N GLY A 81 18.26 3.21 3.32
CA GLY A 81 19.27 2.16 3.56
C GLY A 81 18.79 0.96 4.37
N LEU A 82 17.50 0.89 4.71
CA LEU A 82 16.86 -0.24 5.38
C LEU A 82 15.88 -0.91 4.41
N ARG A 83 15.68 -2.21 4.55
CA ARG A 83 14.74 -2.96 3.70
C ARG A 83 14.07 -4.09 4.46
N LYS A 84 12.85 -4.44 4.09
CA LYS A 84 12.19 -5.66 4.59
C LYS A 84 13.01 -6.90 4.18
N PRO A 85 13.21 -7.90 5.04
CA PRO A 85 12.56 -8.12 6.35
C PRO A 85 13.39 -7.63 7.56
N ASP A 86 14.32 -6.69 7.45
CA ASP A 86 15.08 -6.17 8.62
C ASP A 86 14.07 -5.58 9.64
N PRO A 87 14.11 -6.00 10.94
CA PRO A 87 13.23 -5.47 11.98
C PRO A 87 13.26 -3.95 12.12
N LYS A 88 14.40 -3.32 11.89
CA LYS A 88 14.57 -1.87 12.03
C LYS A 88 13.68 -1.05 11.10
N ILE A 89 13.32 -1.61 9.92
CA ILE A 89 12.44 -0.88 9.00
C ILE A 89 11.00 -0.83 9.52
N TYR A 90 10.55 -1.86 10.25
CA TYR A 90 9.22 -1.88 10.87
C TYR A 90 9.17 -0.97 12.09
N GLU A 91 10.23 -0.94 12.91
CA GLU A 91 10.35 0.00 14.02
C GLU A 91 10.33 1.46 13.53
N LEU A 92 11.04 1.75 12.44
CA LEU A 92 10.96 3.04 11.75
C LEU A 92 9.53 3.34 11.31
N ALA A 93 8.86 2.38 10.67
CA ALA A 93 7.50 2.58 10.19
C ALA A 93 6.52 2.91 11.32
N VAL A 94 6.59 2.22 12.47
CA VAL A 94 5.75 2.52 13.64
C VAL A 94 6.00 3.94 14.14
N ARG A 95 7.25 4.35 14.23
CA ARG A 95 7.63 5.70 14.69
C ARG A 95 7.09 6.81 13.77
N GLU A 96 7.21 6.62 12.45
CA GLU A 96 6.71 7.58 11.48
C GLU A 96 5.17 7.65 11.47
N LEU A 97 4.49 6.49 11.61
CA LEU A 97 3.03 6.41 11.74
C LEU A 97 2.56 7.10 13.03
N ASP A 98 3.24 6.90 14.16
CA ASP A 98 2.92 7.56 15.43
C ASP A 98 3.08 9.09 15.33
N ALA A 99 4.17 9.55 14.73
CA ALA A 99 4.42 10.98 14.52
C ALA A 99 3.33 11.61 13.65
N GLU A 100 2.94 10.94 12.57
CA GLU A 100 1.91 11.43 11.67
C GLU A 100 0.52 11.41 12.32
N ALA A 101 0.18 10.35 13.08
CA ALA A 101 -1.09 10.27 13.82
C ALA A 101 -1.23 11.42 14.83
N ARG A 102 -0.15 11.74 15.55
CA ARG A 102 -0.13 12.89 16.47
C ARG A 102 -0.29 14.21 15.75
N ARG A 103 0.36 14.37 14.59
CA ARG A 103 0.25 15.57 13.74
C ARG A 103 -1.18 15.79 13.26
N GLN A 104 -1.90 14.71 12.96
CA GLN A 104 -3.31 14.76 12.54
C GLN A 104 -4.31 14.82 13.71
N GLY A 105 -3.84 14.79 14.96
CA GLY A 105 -4.70 14.84 16.15
C GLY A 105 -5.44 13.53 16.45
N LEU A 106 -5.00 12.41 15.87
CA LEU A 106 -5.61 11.08 16.05
C LEU A 106 -5.05 10.33 17.28
N GLY A 107 -4.18 10.98 18.07
CA GLY A 107 -3.51 10.35 19.20
C GLY A 107 -2.23 9.63 18.79
N GLY A 108 -1.71 8.75 19.67
CA GLY A 108 -0.52 7.95 19.40
C GLY A 108 -0.84 6.59 18.78
N VAL A 109 0.13 6.01 18.07
CA VAL A 109 0.07 4.67 17.48
C VAL A 109 1.09 3.77 18.17
N ASN A 110 0.63 2.65 18.76
CA ASN A 110 1.50 1.61 19.28
C ASN A 110 1.72 0.54 18.19
N VAL A 111 2.77 -0.26 18.35
CA VAL A 111 3.08 -1.32 17.40
C VAL A 111 1.93 -2.30 17.16
N GLY A 112 1.18 -2.63 18.22
CA GLY A 112 0.01 -3.52 18.16
C GLY A 112 -1.20 -2.93 17.41
N ASP A 113 -1.23 -1.62 17.22
CA ASP A 113 -2.29 -0.93 16.47
C ASP A 113 -2.04 -0.99 14.95
N VAL A 114 -0.81 -1.35 14.54
CA VAL A 114 -0.42 -1.41 13.14
C VAL A 114 -0.81 -2.75 12.51
N LEU A 115 -1.57 -2.70 11.43
CA LEU A 115 -1.84 -3.84 10.57
C LEU A 115 -0.96 -3.74 9.30
N PHE A 116 -0.04 -4.68 9.16
CA PHE A 116 0.88 -4.75 8.03
C PHE A 116 0.42 -5.77 7.00
N LEU A 117 0.24 -5.32 5.76
CA LEU A 117 -0.17 -6.14 4.61
C LEU A 117 1.03 -6.37 3.70
N ASP A 118 1.31 -7.65 3.36
CA ASP A 118 2.40 -7.99 2.44
C ASP A 118 2.13 -9.37 1.81
N ASP A 119 2.71 -9.65 0.65
CA ASP A 119 2.61 -10.94 -0.05
C ASP A 119 3.75 -11.89 0.33
N ILE A 120 4.85 -11.36 0.88
CA ILE A 120 6.06 -12.12 1.21
C ILE A 120 6.03 -12.58 2.67
N GLY A 121 5.97 -13.89 2.87
CA GLY A 121 5.89 -14.49 4.21
C GLY A 121 7.03 -14.12 5.16
N ALA A 122 8.26 -13.93 4.65
CA ALA A 122 9.39 -13.48 5.47
C ALA A 122 9.18 -12.07 6.02
N ASN A 123 8.57 -11.18 5.22
CA ASN A 123 8.24 -9.81 5.64
C ASN A 123 7.17 -9.83 6.74
N LEU A 124 6.11 -10.63 6.54
CA LEU A 124 5.03 -10.79 7.55
C LEU A 124 5.58 -11.38 8.86
N LYS A 125 6.44 -12.39 8.78
CA LYS A 125 7.07 -12.99 9.96
C LYS A 125 7.89 -11.98 10.75
N SER A 126 8.68 -11.15 10.07
CA SER A 126 9.47 -10.11 10.72
C SER A 126 8.60 -9.01 11.32
N ALA A 127 7.59 -8.53 10.61
CA ALA A 127 6.63 -7.55 11.14
C ALA A 127 5.93 -8.07 12.41
N LYS A 128 5.51 -9.34 12.39
CA LYS A 128 4.90 -10.00 13.57
C LYS A 128 5.86 -10.12 14.75
N SER A 129 7.15 -10.38 14.49
CA SER A 129 8.17 -10.46 15.57
C SER A 129 8.44 -9.11 16.23
N VAL A 130 8.20 -8.01 15.54
CA VAL A 130 8.25 -6.64 16.11
C VAL A 130 6.98 -6.29 16.91
N GLY A 131 5.90 -7.04 16.72
CA GLY A 131 4.63 -6.87 17.44
C GLY A 131 3.49 -6.31 16.60
N MET A 132 3.66 -6.15 15.28
CA MET A 132 2.58 -5.74 14.39
C MET A 132 1.56 -6.87 14.20
N ARG A 133 0.32 -6.50 13.95
CA ARG A 133 -0.67 -7.38 13.32
C ARG A 133 -0.34 -7.54 11.84
N THR A 134 -0.64 -8.68 11.26
CA THR A 134 -0.29 -8.95 9.86
C THR A 134 -1.46 -9.54 9.10
N LEU A 135 -1.59 -9.18 7.83
CA LEU A 135 -2.53 -9.75 6.88
C LEU A 135 -1.77 -10.16 5.62
N LYS A 136 -1.88 -11.42 5.22
CA LYS A 136 -1.24 -11.92 4.01
C LYS A 136 -2.08 -11.57 2.78
N VAL A 137 -1.42 -11.01 1.76
CA VAL A 137 -2.03 -10.73 0.46
C VAL A 137 -1.53 -11.75 -0.54
N ASP A 138 -2.38 -12.66 -0.99
CA ASP A 138 -2.02 -13.58 -2.06
C ASP A 138 -2.16 -12.89 -3.41
N LEU A 139 -1.09 -12.87 -4.20
CA LEU A 139 -1.09 -12.30 -5.55
C LEU A 139 -2.12 -13.01 -6.42
N GLY A 140 -2.93 -12.23 -7.15
CA GLY A 140 -4.05 -12.75 -7.94
C GLY A 140 -5.32 -13.10 -7.14
N LYS A 141 -5.30 -12.91 -5.79
CA LYS A 141 -6.46 -13.07 -4.91
C LYS A 141 -6.63 -11.89 -3.96
N THR A 142 -6.29 -10.70 -4.42
CA THR A 142 -6.30 -9.47 -3.63
C THR A 142 -7.68 -9.11 -3.09
N GLU A 143 -8.77 -9.52 -3.80
CA GLU A 143 -10.14 -9.36 -3.33
C GLU A 143 -10.36 -9.99 -1.95
N ALA A 144 -9.85 -11.20 -1.72
CA ALA A 144 -10.00 -11.90 -0.44
C ALA A 144 -9.34 -11.12 0.71
N ALA A 145 -8.14 -10.58 0.48
CA ALA A 145 -7.45 -9.75 1.47
C ALA A 145 -8.20 -8.44 1.75
N VAL A 146 -8.82 -7.84 0.72
CA VAL A 146 -9.62 -6.62 0.91
C VAL A 146 -10.91 -6.91 1.69
N ARG A 147 -11.55 -8.07 1.51
CA ARG A 147 -12.70 -8.49 2.33
C ARG A 147 -12.32 -8.66 3.80
N GLU A 148 -11.19 -9.32 4.07
CA GLU A 148 -10.69 -9.46 5.44
C GLU A 148 -10.34 -8.09 6.05
N LEU A 149 -9.75 -7.19 5.25
CA LEU A 149 -9.47 -5.82 5.67
C LEU A 149 -10.76 -5.04 5.97
N GLU A 150 -11.82 -5.23 5.19
CA GLU A 150 -13.15 -4.64 5.41
C GLU A 150 -13.72 -5.08 6.76
N GLU A 151 -13.63 -6.40 7.07
CA GLU A 151 -14.07 -6.95 8.37
C GLU A 151 -13.25 -6.38 9.53
N LEU A 152 -11.93 -6.30 9.39
CA LEU A 152 -11.02 -5.80 10.42
C LEU A 152 -11.18 -4.30 10.70
N THR A 153 -11.51 -3.51 9.69
CA THR A 153 -11.60 -2.05 9.78
C THR A 153 -13.02 -1.53 10.02
N GLY A 154 -14.02 -2.34 9.68
CA GLY A 154 -15.43 -1.92 9.69
C GLY A 154 -15.75 -0.86 8.64
N VAL A 155 -14.87 -0.63 7.67
CA VAL A 155 -15.07 0.29 6.54
C VAL A 155 -15.42 -0.51 5.31
N LYS A 156 -16.47 -0.15 4.61
CA LYS A 156 -16.86 -0.77 3.35
C LYS A 156 -15.86 -0.42 2.25
N LEU A 157 -15.14 -1.40 1.76
CA LEU A 157 -14.00 -1.23 0.83
C LEU A 157 -14.31 -1.71 -0.59
N LEU A 158 -15.31 -2.59 -0.74
CA LEU A 158 -15.68 -3.23 -2.01
C LEU A 158 -16.98 -2.68 -2.61
N GLU A 159 -17.61 -1.66 -2.01
CA GLU A 159 -18.79 -1.02 -2.61
C GLU A 159 -18.44 -0.41 -3.97
N GLY A 160 -19.17 -0.81 -5.00
CA GLY A 160 -18.96 -0.37 -6.39
C GLY A 160 -17.97 -1.22 -7.21
N VAL A 161 -17.27 -2.20 -6.61
CA VAL A 161 -16.40 -3.13 -7.33
C VAL A 161 -17.20 -4.35 -7.85
N GLN A 162 -18.28 -4.74 -7.16
CA GLN A 162 -19.02 -5.97 -7.43
C GLN A 162 -19.90 -5.95 -8.70
N ASP A 163 -20.31 -4.78 -9.20
CA ASP A 163 -21.21 -4.69 -10.37
C ASP A 163 -20.49 -4.93 -11.71
N ARG A 164 -19.17 -5.01 -11.74
CA ARG A 164 -18.37 -5.08 -12.98
C ARG A 164 -17.75 -6.43 -13.28
N ALA A 165 -17.74 -7.36 -12.34
CA ALA A 165 -17.27 -8.75 -12.57
C ALA A 165 -18.34 -9.63 -13.24
N ARG A 166 -19.53 -9.07 -13.55
CA ARG A 166 -20.67 -9.76 -14.18
C ARG A 166 -21.02 -9.23 -15.58
N LEU A 167 -20.22 -8.36 -16.15
CA LEU A 167 -20.28 -7.91 -17.55
C LEU A 167 -19.05 -8.40 -18.32
#